data_f6eedb049d2aaf4dea6641aef3d3c719
#
_entry.id   f6eedb049d2aaf4dea6641aef3d3c719
#
_cell.length_a   1.000
_cell.length_b   1.000
_cell.length_c   1.000
_cell.angle_alpha   90.00
_cell.angle_beta   90.00
_cell.angle_gamma   90.00
#
_symmetry.space_group_name_H-M   'P 1'
#
loop_
_entity.id
_entity.type
_entity.pdbx_description
1 polymer ?
#
loop_
_entity_poly.entity_id
_entity_poly.type
_entity_poly.pdbx_seq_one_letter_code
_entity_poly.pdbx_strand_id
1 'polypeptide(L)'
;YFQNILYNHIDGKSIGMTYFRQRGIRDDIVRKFQLGYSTSARDGLAKEALRKGYKKEFLIKTGLCYEKEDGSIRDRFWGRVIFPWFNISGKVLAFGGRVLDNRTKGVSQKYVNSPESEIYSKRCELYGIYQAKSAIVKHDCVYMVEGYTDVIAMHQCGLENVVANSGTALSEEQIRLLHRFTSNITLLYDGDAAGIKASIRGIDMLLAEGMNIKVLLLPDGEDPDSFARKHNATEFQQYIADHEENFIRFKTNLLMDEAKND
;
A
#
# COMPACT_ATOMS: atom_id res chain seq x y z
N TYR A 1 -5.56 -17.51 7.40
CA TYR A 1 -5.21 -17.41 8.82
C TYR A 1 -5.48 -16.00 9.37
N PHE A 2 -4.85 -14.96 8.86
CA PHE A 2 -4.95 -13.60 9.40
C PHE A 2 -6.37 -13.03 9.40
N GLN A 3 -7.17 -13.31 8.37
CA GLN A 3 -8.61 -12.95 8.36
C GLN A 3 -9.38 -13.70 9.43
N ASN A 4 -9.12 -15.00 9.60
CA ASN A 4 -9.76 -15.81 10.63
C ASN A 4 -9.45 -15.28 12.03
N ILE A 5 -8.19 -14.89 12.29
CA ILE A 5 -7.81 -14.24 13.54
C ILE A 5 -8.56 -12.92 13.74
N LEU A 6 -8.64 -12.08 12.70
CA LEU A 6 -9.33 -10.79 12.79
C LEU A 6 -10.80 -10.94 13.19
N TYR A 7 -11.51 -11.91 12.59
CA TYR A 7 -12.95 -12.06 12.79
C TYR A 7 -13.34 -12.98 13.97
N ASN A 8 -12.51 -13.94 14.32
CA ASN A 8 -12.91 -15.01 15.24
C ASN A 8 -12.10 -15.05 16.55
N HIS A 9 -10.86 -14.53 16.56
CA HIS A 9 -10.05 -14.45 17.77
C HIS A 9 -10.43 -13.23 18.63
N ILE A 10 -10.38 -13.35 19.95
CA ILE A 10 -10.73 -12.26 20.87
C ILE A 10 -9.88 -11.00 20.61
N ASP A 11 -8.57 -11.17 20.47
CA ASP A 11 -7.66 -10.04 20.17
C ASP A 11 -7.87 -9.48 18.77
N GLY A 12 -8.24 -10.32 17.80
CA GLY A 12 -8.59 -9.88 16.46
C GLY A 12 -9.78 -8.92 16.48
N LYS A 13 -10.84 -9.29 17.20
CA LYS A 13 -12.05 -8.48 17.35
C LYS A 13 -11.80 -7.20 18.16
N SER A 14 -11.13 -7.32 19.30
CA SER A 14 -10.95 -6.21 20.24
C SER A 14 -9.83 -5.26 19.88
N ILE A 15 -8.82 -5.73 19.14
CA ILE A 15 -7.64 -4.94 18.77
C ILE A 15 -7.61 -4.65 17.27
N GLY A 16 -7.54 -5.70 16.45
CA GLY A 16 -7.40 -5.57 15.00
C GLY A 16 -8.60 -4.86 14.36
N MET A 17 -9.82 -5.32 14.62
CA MET A 17 -11.02 -4.71 14.07
C MET A 17 -11.25 -3.29 14.62
N THR A 18 -10.97 -3.07 15.89
CA THR A 18 -11.04 -1.73 16.49
C THR A 18 -10.11 -0.75 15.80
N TYR A 19 -8.88 -1.16 15.49
CA TYR A 19 -7.94 -0.34 14.74
C TYR A 19 -8.51 0.08 13.37
N PHE A 20 -9.04 -0.86 12.60
CA PHE A 20 -9.61 -0.54 11.27
C PHE A 20 -10.82 0.39 11.38
N ARG A 21 -11.70 0.17 12.35
CA ARG A 21 -12.88 1.02 12.60
C ARG A 21 -12.50 2.42 13.06
N GLN A 22 -11.50 2.56 13.93
CA GLN A 22 -10.99 3.86 14.36
C GLN A 22 -10.37 4.65 13.20
N ARG A 23 -9.84 3.96 12.19
CA ARG A 23 -9.40 4.58 10.95
C ARG A 23 -10.52 4.86 9.96
N GLY A 24 -11.76 4.59 10.32
CA GLY A 24 -12.92 4.82 9.46
C GLY A 24 -13.05 3.81 8.31
N ILE A 25 -12.36 2.67 8.35
CA ILE A 25 -12.46 1.64 7.31
C ILE A 25 -13.71 0.80 7.56
N ARG A 26 -14.62 0.77 6.57
CA ARG A 26 -15.85 0.00 6.66
C ARG A 26 -15.60 -1.50 6.56
N ASP A 27 -16.50 -2.28 7.14
CA ASP A 27 -16.40 -3.75 7.19
C ASP A 27 -16.41 -4.40 5.78
N ASP A 28 -17.11 -3.82 4.80
CA ASP A 28 -17.09 -4.28 3.40
C ASP A 28 -15.71 -4.10 2.76
N ILE A 29 -15.03 -3.01 3.07
CA ILE A 29 -13.67 -2.72 2.59
C ILE A 29 -12.64 -3.62 3.28
N VAL A 30 -12.78 -3.85 4.59
CA VAL A 30 -11.95 -4.83 5.32
C VAL A 30 -12.03 -6.21 4.64
N ARG A 31 -13.22 -6.65 4.22
CA ARG A 31 -13.39 -7.91 3.48
C ARG A 31 -12.80 -7.86 2.08
N LYS A 32 -13.04 -6.78 1.34
CA LYS A 32 -12.58 -6.62 -0.05
C LYS A 32 -11.06 -6.67 -0.16
N PHE A 33 -10.35 -6.04 0.77
CA PHE A 33 -8.90 -6.07 0.84
C PHE A 33 -8.35 -7.25 1.65
N GLN A 34 -9.21 -8.10 2.18
CA GLN A 34 -8.86 -9.26 3.02
C GLN A 34 -7.94 -8.89 4.19
N LEU A 35 -8.19 -7.74 4.80
CA LEU A 35 -7.40 -7.25 5.91
C LEU A 35 -7.44 -8.25 7.08
N GLY A 36 -6.36 -8.34 7.82
CA GLY A 36 -6.20 -9.34 8.86
C GLY A 36 -5.52 -8.82 10.12
N TYR A 37 -5.32 -9.72 11.04
CA TYR A 37 -4.60 -9.48 12.27
C TYR A 37 -3.74 -10.68 12.66
N SER A 38 -2.56 -10.41 13.19
CA SER A 38 -1.68 -11.39 13.80
C SER A 38 -1.54 -11.07 15.28
N THR A 39 -1.83 -12.06 16.15
CA THR A 39 -1.75 -11.87 17.59
C THR A 39 -0.34 -11.58 18.07
N SER A 40 -0.19 -11.20 19.34
CA SER A 40 1.12 -10.97 19.97
C SER A 40 1.92 -12.27 20.19
N ALA A 41 1.32 -13.46 19.99
CA ALA A 41 2.04 -14.71 19.99
C ALA A 41 3.06 -14.77 18.86
N ARG A 42 4.31 -15.04 19.22
CA ARG A 42 5.44 -14.97 18.25
C ARG A 42 5.54 -16.17 17.31
N ASP A 43 4.69 -17.16 17.48
CA ASP A 43 4.67 -18.42 16.72
C ASP A 43 3.26 -18.95 16.44
N GLY A 44 2.25 -18.09 16.54
CA GLY A 44 0.86 -18.49 16.36
C GLY A 44 0.55 -18.99 14.95
N LEU A 45 1.00 -18.27 13.92
CA LEU A 45 0.88 -18.72 12.52
C LEU A 45 1.69 -20.00 12.29
N ALA A 46 2.95 -20.02 12.75
CA ALA A 46 3.85 -21.16 12.57
C ALA A 46 3.24 -22.44 13.11
N LYS A 47 2.75 -22.42 14.34
CA LYS A 47 2.11 -23.59 15.00
C LYS A 47 0.88 -24.06 14.25
N GLU A 48 -0.01 -23.14 13.85
CA GLU A 48 -1.22 -23.51 13.12
C GLU A 48 -0.93 -24.05 11.72
N ALA A 49 0.01 -23.45 11.02
CA ALA A 49 0.43 -23.92 9.70
C ALA A 49 1.03 -25.33 9.75
N LEU A 50 1.94 -25.58 10.69
CA LEU A 50 2.54 -26.90 10.88
C LEU A 50 1.49 -27.94 11.29
N ARG A 51 0.55 -27.58 12.18
CA ARG A 51 -0.58 -28.43 12.57
C ARG A 51 -1.45 -28.84 11.36
N LYS A 52 -1.61 -27.93 10.40
CA LYS A 52 -2.36 -28.19 9.15
C LYS A 52 -1.55 -28.92 8.07
N GLY A 53 -0.30 -29.26 8.35
CA GLY A 53 0.56 -30.02 7.44
C GLY A 53 1.36 -29.17 6.46
N TYR A 54 1.37 -27.84 6.60
CA TYR A 54 2.27 -27.00 5.84
C TYR A 54 3.72 -27.20 6.27
N LYS A 55 4.63 -27.20 5.32
CA LYS A 55 6.04 -27.46 5.59
C LYS A 55 6.77 -26.21 6.08
N LYS A 56 7.61 -26.36 7.10
CA LYS A 56 8.49 -25.31 7.65
C LYS A 56 9.26 -24.56 6.55
N GLU A 57 9.79 -25.30 5.57
CA GLU A 57 10.54 -24.76 4.44
C GLU A 57 9.77 -23.64 3.71
N PHE A 58 8.49 -23.84 3.41
CA PHE A 58 7.70 -22.84 2.69
C PHE A 58 7.31 -21.65 3.56
N LEU A 59 7.14 -21.84 4.85
CA LEU A 59 6.90 -20.72 5.78
C LEU A 59 8.11 -19.76 5.81
N ILE A 60 9.32 -20.31 5.71
CA ILE A 60 10.56 -19.53 5.67
C ILE A 60 10.77 -18.92 4.28
N LYS A 61 10.65 -19.70 3.20
CA LYS A 61 10.85 -19.23 1.82
C LYS A 61 9.91 -18.10 1.41
N THR A 62 8.67 -18.12 1.89
CA THR A 62 7.68 -17.05 1.65
C THR A 62 7.83 -15.85 2.58
N GLY A 63 8.72 -15.93 3.57
CA GLY A 63 8.93 -14.88 4.55
C GLY A 63 7.80 -14.71 5.58
N LEU A 64 6.87 -15.65 5.66
CA LEU A 64 5.85 -15.68 6.73
C LEU A 64 6.48 -15.90 8.10
N CYS A 65 7.53 -16.72 8.14
CA CYS A 65 8.31 -16.99 9.33
C CYS A 65 9.81 -16.81 9.05
N TYR A 66 10.59 -16.72 10.11
CA TYR A 66 12.04 -16.78 10.07
C TYR A 66 12.58 -17.79 11.09
N GLU A 67 13.72 -18.38 10.81
CA GLU A 67 14.37 -19.36 11.67
C GLU A 67 15.34 -18.66 12.62
N LYS A 68 15.33 -19.07 13.87
CA LYS A 68 16.28 -18.65 14.91
C LYS A 68 17.50 -19.59 14.92
N GLU A 69 18.56 -19.17 15.60
CA GLU A 69 19.80 -19.98 15.78
C GLU A 69 19.54 -21.35 16.41
N ASP A 70 18.52 -21.45 17.29
CA ASP A 70 18.10 -22.71 17.92
C ASP A 70 17.26 -23.62 17.02
N GLY A 71 17.03 -23.24 15.76
CA GLY A 71 16.22 -23.98 14.80
C GLY A 71 14.71 -23.79 14.95
N SER A 72 14.26 -23.06 15.96
CA SER A 72 12.85 -22.70 16.10
C SER A 72 12.44 -21.62 15.10
N ILE A 73 11.15 -21.63 14.68
CA ILE A 73 10.63 -20.60 13.78
C ILE A 73 9.76 -19.60 14.54
N ARG A 74 9.76 -18.36 14.04
CA ARG A 74 8.97 -17.24 14.56
C ARG A 74 8.19 -16.57 13.45
N ASP A 75 6.99 -16.10 13.79
CA ASP A 75 6.16 -15.32 12.88
C ASP A 75 6.80 -13.97 12.57
N ARG A 76 6.83 -13.58 11.30
CA ARG A 76 7.35 -12.27 10.90
C ARG A 76 6.41 -11.13 11.30
N PHE A 77 5.09 -11.37 11.26
CA PHE A 77 4.07 -10.34 11.39
C PHE A 77 3.35 -10.33 12.75
N TRP A 78 3.89 -10.98 13.77
CA TRP A 78 3.27 -11.02 15.09
C TRP A 78 2.92 -9.63 15.64
N GLY A 79 1.75 -9.50 16.29
CA GLY A 79 1.29 -8.26 16.90
C GLY A 79 0.95 -7.13 15.92
N ARG A 80 0.61 -7.45 14.66
CA ARG A 80 0.39 -6.47 13.60
C ARG A 80 -0.99 -6.65 12.94
N VAL A 81 -1.55 -5.54 12.48
CA VAL A 81 -2.60 -5.58 11.46
C VAL A 81 -1.98 -5.89 10.11
N ILE A 82 -2.70 -6.64 9.27
CA ILE A 82 -2.15 -7.27 8.07
C ILE A 82 -2.84 -6.75 6.82
N PHE A 83 -2.02 -6.39 5.83
CA PHE A 83 -2.42 -5.93 4.49
C PHE A 83 -1.91 -6.92 3.45
N PRO A 84 -2.78 -7.83 2.92
CA PRO A 84 -2.35 -8.78 1.91
C PRO A 84 -2.07 -8.10 0.57
N TRP A 85 -1.02 -8.57 -0.12
CA TRP A 85 -0.71 -8.20 -1.48
C TRP A 85 -1.24 -9.26 -2.44
N PHE A 86 -1.94 -8.82 -3.47
CA PHE A 86 -2.49 -9.68 -4.51
C PHE A 86 -1.78 -9.46 -5.83
N ASN A 87 -1.56 -10.53 -6.59
CA ASN A 87 -1.25 -10.38 -7.99
C ASN A 87 -2.49 -9.96 -8.79
N ILE A 88 -2.31 -9.67 -10.09
CA ILE A 88 -3.40 -9.25 -10.97
C ILE A 88 -4.52 -10.30 -11.14
N SER A 89 -4.29 -11.56 -10.80
CA SER A 89 -5.29 -12.63 -10.83
C SER A 89 -5.99 -12.86 -9.48
N GLY A 90 -5.63 -12.12 -8.43
CA GLY A 90 -6.27 -12.19 -7.13
C GLY A 90 -5.69 -13.25 -6.19
N LYS A 91 -4.51 -13.77 -6.47
CA LYS A 91 -3.78 -14.66 -5.54
C LYS A 91 -2.93 -13.82 -4.60
N VAL A 92 -2.95 -14.16 -3.31
CA VAL A 92 -2.10 -13.53 -2.30
C VAL A 92 -0.65 -13.97 -2.48
N LEU A 93 0.25 -13.00 -2.59
CA LEU A 93 1.69 -13.21 -2.80
C LEU A 93 2.53 -12.88 -1.56
N ALA A 94 2.10 -11.87 -0.82
CA ALA A 94 2.88 -11.25 0.24
C ALA A 94 1.97 -10.51 1.22
N PHE A 95 2.58 -9.98 2.27
CA PHE A 95 1.89 -9.21 3.30
C PHE A 95 2.67 -7.97 3.69
N GLY A 96 1.94 -6.91 4.03
CA GLY A 96 2.42 -5.83 4.85
C GLY A 96 1.84 -5.95 6.25
N GLY A 97 2.59 -5.58 7.27
CA GLY A 97 2.14 -5.59 8.64
C GLY A 97 2.46 -4.28 9.37
N ARG A 98 1.46 -3.64 9.96
CA ARG A 98 1.63 -2.42 10.76
C ARG A 98 1.50 -2.73 12.24
N VAL A 99 2.48 -2.30 13.02
CA VAL A 99 2.43 -2.39 14.47
C VAL A 99 1.45 -1.37 15.04
N LEU A 100 0.74 -1.74 16.10
CA LEU A 100 -0.17 -0.86 16.83
C LEU A 100 0.57 -0.13 17.95
N ASP A 101 0.44 1.19 18.01
CA ASP A 101 1.33 2.14 18.69
C ASP A 101 1.62 1.88 20.18
N ASN A 102 0.78 1.12 20.89
CA ASN A 102 0.90 0.95 22.34
C ASN A 102 1.31 -0.46 22.81
N ARG A 103 1.57 -1.41 21.91
CA ARG A 103 1.68 -2.83 22.27
C ARG A 103 3.02 -3.50 21.98
N THR A 104 3.92 -2.81 21.32
CA THR A 104 5.24 -3.35 20.96
C THR A 104 6.35 -2.41 21.39
N LYS A 105 6.54 -2.26 22.71
CA LYS A 105 7.74 -1.61 23.25
C LYS A 105 8.98 -2.31 22.68
N GLY A 106 9.83 -1.54 21.98
CA GLY A 106 11.07 -2.03 21.39
C GLY A 106 11.01 -2.48 19.92
N VAL A 107 9.89 -2.31 19.21
CA VAL A 107 9.83 -2.54 17.77
C VAL A 107 10.19 -1.24 17.04
N SER A 108 11.32 -1.28 16.34
CA SER A 108 11.86 -0.12 15.63
C SER A 108 11.15 0.22 14.32
N GLN A 109 10.39 -0.72 13.75
CA GLN A 109 9.74 -0.55 12.44
C GLN A 109 8.22 -0.55 12.56
N LYS A 110 7.61 0.58 12.19
CA LYS A 110 6.16 0.75 12.13
C LYS A 110 5.52 -0.21 11.13
N TYR A 111 6.10 -0.34 9.95
CA TYR A 111 5.69 -1.27 8.90
C TYR A 111 6.77 -2.30 8.62
N VAL A 112 6.33 -3.54 8.41
CA VAL A 112 7.16 -4.66 7.92
C VAL A 112 6.47 -5.25 6.70
N ASN A 113 7.21 -5.45 5.62
CA ASN A 113 6.73 -6.11 4.41
C ASN A 113 7.36 -7.50 4.27
N SER A 114 6.70 -8.39 3.53
CA SER A 114 7.31 -9.65 3.10
C SER A 114 8.64 -9.38 2.40
N PRO A 115 9.65 -10.21 2.62
CA PRO A 115 10.90 -10.15 1.85
C PRO A 115 10.67 -10.63 0.40
N GLU A 116 11.64 -10.39 -0.46
CA GLU A 116 11.70 -11.02 -1.78
C GLU A 116 11.60 -12.55 -1.65
N SER A 117 10.87 -13.20 -2.54
CA SER A 117 10.69 -14.65 -2.55
C SER A 117 10.45 -15.16 -3.97
N GLU A 118 10.35 -16.49 -4.14
CA GLU A 118 10.05 -17.09 -5.44
C GLU A 118 8.70 -16.65 -6.02
N ILE A 119 7.76 -16.20 -5.18
CA ILE A 119 6.41 -15.79 -5.59
C ILE A 119 6.17 -14.29 -5.49
N TYR A 120 7.08 -13.54 -4.90
CA TYR A 120 6.90 -12.11 -4.67
C TYR A 120 8.19 -11.32 -4.90
N SER A 121 8.09 -10.31 -5.74
CA SER A 121 9.14 -9.30 -5.92
C SER A 121 8.53 -7.90 -5.78
N LYS A 122 9.07 -7.11 -4.86
CA LYS A 122 8.64 -5.71 -4.67
C LYS A 122 8.74 -4.87 -5.94
N ARG A 123 9.70 -5.20 -6.80
CA ARG A 123 9.91 -4.51 -8.07
C ARG A 123 8.84 -4.79 -9.12
N CYS A 124 8.10 -5.89 -8.97
CA CYS A 124 7.13 -6.35 -9.97
C CYS A 124 5.68 -6.12 -9.55
N GLU A 125 5.44 -5.84 -8.28
CA GLU A 125 4.09 -5.80 -7.71
C GLU A 125 3.72 -4.40 -7.20
N LEU A 126 2.42 -4.10 -7.27
CA LEU A 126 1.82 -2.88 -6.73
C LEU A 126 0.68 -3.22 -5.78
N TYR A 127 0.68 -2.61 -4.61
CA TYR A 127 -0.42 -2.80 -3.66
C TYR A 127 -1.72 -2.24 -4.22
N GLY A 128 -2.77 -3.03 -4.15
CA GLY A 128 -4.10 -2.65 -4.62
C GLY A 128 -4.37 -2.88 -6.10
N ILE A 129 -3.40 -3.35 -6.90
CA ILE A 129 -3.57 -3.53 -8.36
C ILE A 129 -4.74 -4.46 -8.72
N TYR A 130 -4.95 -5.53 -7.96
CA TYR A 130 -6.07 -6.45 -8.18
C TYR A 130 -7.42 -5.76 -8.02
N GLN A 131 -7.59 -5.00 -6.95
CA GLN A 131 -8.81 -4.26 -6.66
C GLN A 131 -9.01 -3.10 -7.63
N ALA A 132 -7.93 -2.51 -8.15
CA ALA A 132 -7.96 -1.30 -8.97
C ALA A 132 -8.10 -1.56 -10.48
N LYS A 133 -7.66 -2.70 -10.99
CA LYS A 133 -7.46 -2.95 -12.42
C LYS A 133 -8.69 -2.63 -13.31
N SER A 134 -9.88 -3.01 -12.86
CA SER A 134 -11.11 -2.75 -13.63
C SER A 134 -11.47 -1.25 -13.67
N ALA A 135 -11.26 -0.54 -12.57
CA ALA A 135 -11.45 0.90 -12.50
C ALA A 135 -10.40 1.66 -13.30
N ILE A 136 -9.14 1.18 -13.30
CA ILE A 136 -8.06 1.76 -14.13
C ILE A 136 -8.46 1.71 -15.61
N VAL A 137 -8.89 0.56 -16.10
CA VAL A 137 -9.34 0.41 -17.50
C VAL A 137 -10.55 1.28 -17.78
N LYS A 138 -11.53 1.29 -16.88
CA LYS A 138 -12.79 2.06 -17.05
C LYS A 138 -12.53 3.56 -17.14
N HIS A 139 -11.62 4.09 -16.32
CA HIS A 139 -11.33 5.53 -16.25
C HIS A 139 -10.13 5.95 -17.10
N ASP A 140 -9.44 4.98 -17.71
CA ASP A 140 -8.19 5.17 -18.45
C ASP A 140 -7.18 6.05 -17.69
N CYS A 141 -7.06 5.81 -16.40
CA CYS A 141 -6.15 6.54 -15.51
C CYS A 141 -5.90 5.73 -14.25
N VAL A 142 -4.68 5.80 -13.72
CA VAL A 142 -4.31 5.25 -12.41
C VAL A 142 -3.78 6.35 -11.49
N TYR A 143 -4.22 6.32 -10.24
CA TYR A 143 -3.66 7.13 -9.17
C TYR A 143 -2.59 6.34 -8.44
N MET A 144 -1.40 6.93 -8.32
CA MET A 144 -0.28 6.36 -7.57
C MET A 144 -0.13 7.12 -6.25
N VAL A 145 -0.17 6.36 -5.14
CA VAL A 145 0.04 6.86 -3.77
C VAL A 145 1.16 6.08 -3.08
N GLU A 146 1.52 6.44 -1.86
CA GLU A 146 2.66 5.83 -1.18
C GLU A 146 2.28 4.61 -0.33
N GLY A 147 1.18 4.64 0.39
CA GLY A 147 0.87 3.71 1.46
C GLY A 147 -0.39 2.89 1.30
N TYR A 148 -0.49 1.84 2.12
CA TYR A 148 -1.66 0.94 2.18
C TYR A 148 -2.95 1.66 2.54
N THR A 149 -2.89 2.52 3.55
CA THR A 149 -4.05 3.24 4.06
C THR A 149 -4.56 4.28 3.07
N ASP A 150 -3.66 4.87 2.27
CA ASP A 150 -4.02 5.79 1.20
C ASP A 150 -4.85 5.08 0.12
N VAL A 151 -4.39 3.90 -0.33
CA VAL A 151 -5.13 3.08 -1.28
C VAL A 151 -6.52 2.72 -0.75
N ILE A 152 -6.60 2.24 0.48
CA ILE A 152 -7.85 1.79 1.10
C ILE A 152 -8.82 2.96 1.27
N ALA A 153 -8.36 4.11 1.75
CA ALA A 153 -9.18 5.29 1.96
C ALA A 153 -9.71 5.87 0.65
N MET A 154 -8.87 6.00 -0.38
CA MET A 154 -9.29 6.46 -1.70
C MET A 154 -10.28 5.48 -2.34
N HIS A 155 -10.00 4.18 -2.27
CA HIS A 155 -10.90 3.15 -2.78
C HIS A 155 -12.28 3.21 -2.10
N GLN A 156 -12.30 3.33 -0.78
CA GLN A 156 -13.54 3.48 0.00
C GLN A 156 -14.29 4.78 -0.34
N CYS A 157 -13.56 5.84 -0.63
CA CYS A 157 -14.12 7.13 -1.06
C CYS A 157 -14.75 7.07 -2.46
N GLY A 158 -14.48 6.02 -3.25
CA GLY A 158 -15.01 5.84 -4.60
C GLY A 158 -13.98 6.05 -5.72
N LEU A 159 -12.72 6.38 -5.39
CA LEU A 159 -11.62 6.44 -6.34
C LEU A 159 -10.89 5.08 -6.33
N GLU A 160 -11.48 4.11 -7.03
CA GLU A 160 -11.03 2.72 -6.96
C GLU A 160 -9.79 2.43 -7.84
N ASN A 161 -9.45 3.31 -8.78
CA ASN A 161 -8.30 3.19 -9.68
C ASN A 161 -7.00 3.68 -9.02
N VAL A 162 -6.71 3.20 -7.82
CA VAL A 162 -5.58 3.63 -6.98
C VAL A 162 -4.71 2.46 -6.59
N VAL A 163 -3.39 2.66 -6.67
CA VAL A 163 -2.35 1.69 -6.29
C VAL A 163 -1.23 2.36 -5.51
N ALA A 164 -0.43 1.57 -4.81
CA ALA A 164 0.74 2.07 -4.07
C ALA A 164 1.98 1.20 -4.32
N ASN A 165 3.14 1.83 -4.29
CA ASN A 165 4.45 1.16 -4.33
C ASN A 165 4.99 0.79 -2.93
N SER A 166 4.35 1.24 -1.87
CA SER A 166 4.62 0.88 -0.46
C SER A 166 6.06 1.06 0.02
N GLY A 167 6.58 2.27 -0.12
CA GLY A 167 7.85 2.69 0.47
C GLY A 167 9.09 2.34 -0.34
N THR A 168 8.92 2.02 -1.62
CA THR A 168 10.02 1.85 -2.58
C THR A 168 9.95 2.91 -3.68
N ALA A 169 11.05 3.21 -4.33
CA ALA A 169 11.00 3.97 -5.58
C ALA A 169 10.26 3.16 -6.65
N LEU A 170 9.55 3.85 -7.53
CA LEU A 170 8.85 3.22 -8.65
C LEU A 170 9.87 2.54 -9.57
N SER A 171 9.61 1.28 -9.96
CA SER A 171 10.47 0.49 -10.84
C SER A 171 9.96 0.46 -12.28
N GLU A 172 10.82 0.10 -13.22
CA GLU A 172 10.40 -0.12 -14.62
C GLU A 172 9.36 -1.24 -14.73
N GLU A 173 9.50 -2.31 -13.97
CA GLU A 173 8.57 -3.43 -13.98
C GLU A 173 7.18 -3.03 -13.48
N GLN A 174 7.10 -2.18 -12.44
CA GLN A 174 5.85 -1.62 -11.95
C GLN A 174 5.20 -0.70 -13.00
N ILE A 175 5.99 0.12 -13.68
CA ILE A 175 5.50 0.99 -14.76
C ILE A 175 4.95 0.14 -15.93
N ARG A 176 5.66 -0.89 -16.34
CA ARG A 176 5.20 -1.82 -17.38
C ARG A 176 3.94 -2.58 -16.97
N LEU A 177 3.81 -2.93 -15.69
CA LEU A 177 2.59 -3.52 -15.15
C LEU A 177 1.39 -2.58 -15.33
N LEU A 178 1.53 -1.30 -14.96
CA LEU A 178 0.47 -0.29 -15.13
C LEU A 178 0.17 -0.02 -16.58
N HIS A 179 1.19 0.06 -17.44
CA HIS A 179 1.05 0.34 -18.88
C HIS A 179 0.20 -0.72 -19.63
N ARG A 180 0.04 -1.91 -19.05
CA ARG A 180 -0.90 -2.93 -19.57
C ARG A 180 -2.37 -2.51 -19.45
N PHE A 181 -2.69 -1.57 -18.57
CA PHE A 181 -4.06 -1.14 -18.27
C PHE A 181 -4.36 0.28 -18.71
N THR A 182 -3.37 1.19 -18.64
CA THR A 182 -3.50 2.58 -19.04
C THR A 182 -2.14 3.20 -19.33
N SER A 183 -2.10 4.23 -20.15
CA SER A 183 -0.92 5.09 -20.33
C SER A 183 -0.96 6.36 -19.50
N ASN A 184 -2.01 6.57 -18.68
CA ASN A 184 -2.22 7.80 -17.94
C ASN A 184 -2.05 7.54 -16.43
N ILE A 185 -1.12 8.24 -15.80
CA ILE A 185 -0.86 8.17 -14.37
C ILE A 185 -0.93 9.56 -13.73
N THR A 186 -1.60 9.65 -12.59
CA THR A 186 -1.57 10.82 -11.72
C THR A 186 -0.88 10.45 -10.43
N LEU A 187 0.22 11.11 -10.13
CA LEU A 187 1.00 10.92 -8.91
C LEU A 187 0.43 11.84 -7.81
N LEU A 188 -0.05 11.26 -6.72
CA LEU A 188 -0.55 11.98 -5.56
C LEU A 188 0.50 11.97 -4.46
N TYR A 189 0.93 13.16 -4.05
CA TYR A 189 1.93 13.33 -3.00
C TYR A 189 1.42 14.22 -1.89
N ASP A 190 2.00 14.00 -0.71
CA ASP A 190 1.87 14.93 0.40
C ASP A 190 2.40 16.30 -0.03
N GLY A 191 1.76 17.37 0.39
CA GLY A 191 2.09 18.75 -0.01
C GLY A 191 3.42 19.27 0.55
N ASP A 192 4.29 18.40 1.08
CA ASP A 192 5.57 18.79 1.65
C ASP A 192 6.74 18.70 0.65
N ALA A 193 7.87 19.36 0.99
CA ALA A 193 9.06 19.38 0.16
C ALA A 193 9.69 17.99 -0.07
N ALA A 194 9.46 17.03 0.82
CA ALA A 194 9.96 15.65 0.69
C ALA A 194 9.14 14.87 -0.34
N GLY A 195 7.81 15.04 -0.32
CA GLY A 195 6.90 14.47 -1.32
C GLY A 195 7.21 14.98 -2.72
N ILE A 196 7.46 16.29 -2.85
CA ILE A 196 7.85 16.91 -4.12
C ILE A 196 9.16 16.31 -4.67
N LYS A 197 10.19 16.15 -3.85
CA LYS A 197 11.44 15.49 -4.26
C LYS A 197 11.30 14.01 -4.59
N ALA A 198 10.42 13.30 -3.86
CA ALA A 198 10.12 11.90 -4.15
C ALA A 198 9.42 11.75 -5.50
N SER A 199 8.54 12.70 -5.86
CA SER A 199 7.83 12.73 -7.15
C SER A 199 8.77 12.76 -8.33
N ILE A 200 9.82 13.57 -8.26
CA ILE A 200 10.74 13.80 -9.37
C ILE A 200 11.55 12.55 -9.73
N ARG A 201 11.87 11.68 -8.76
CA ARG A 201 12.77 10.53 -8.99
C ARG A 201 12.21 9.43 -9.90
N GLY A 202 10.90 9.21 -9.91
CA GLY A 202 10.26 8.17 -10.72
C GLY A 202 9.86 8.61 -12.12
N ILE A 203 9.91 9.90 -12.39
CA ILE A 203 9.30 10.51 -13.57
C ILE A 203 10.07 10.24 -14.85
N ASP A 204 11.40 10.25 -14.81
CA ASP A 204 12.22 9.96 -15.99
C ASP A 204 11.96 8.56 -16.54
N MET A 205 11.74 7.59 -15.63
CA MET A 205 11.36 6.22 -16.02
C MET A 205 9.95 6.15 -16.60
N LEU A 206 9.00 6.88 -16.02
CA LEU A 206 7.63 6.96 -16.53
C LEU A 206 7.59 7.58 -17.94
N LEU A 207 8.35 8.64 -18.17
CA LEU A 207 8.48 9.27 -19.49
C LEU A 207 9.13 8.33 -20.49
N ALA A 208 10.20 7.63 -20.09
CA ALA A 208 10.89 6.67 -20.96
C ALA A 208 9.99 5.51 -21.40
N GLU A 209 9.05 5.09 -20.56
CA GLU A 209 8.05 4.07 -20.87
C GLU A 209 6.80 4.63 -21.58
N GLY A 210 6.80 5.88 -21.96
CA GLY A 210 5.72 6.50 -22.74
C GLY A 210 4.45 6.82 -21.98
N MET A 211 4.53 6.97 -20.64
CA MET A 211 3.40 7.35 -19.80
C MET A 211 3.10 8.84 -19.88
N ASN A 212 1.81 9.18 -19.87
CA ASN A 212 1.33 10.54 -19.66
C ASN A 212 1.22 10.80 -18.16
N ILE A 213 1.96 11.76 -17.66
CA ILE A 213 2.11 11.98 -16.22
C ILE A 213 1.46 13.29 -15.81
N LYS A 214 0.59 13.20 -14.81
CA LYS A 214 0.10 14.33 -14.05
C LYS A 214 0.56 14.20 -12.59
N VAL A 215 0.68 15.34 -11.93
CA VAL A 215 1.05 15.44 -10.52
C VAL A 215 -0.04 16.20 -9.78
N LEU A 216 -0.39 15.73 -8.61
CA LEU A 216 -1.29 16.40 -7.68
C LEU A 216 -0.60 16.53 -6.34
N LEU A 217 -0.51 17.76 -5.84
CA LEU A 217 -0.15 18.04 -4.46
C LEU A 217 -1.42 18.25 -3.64
N LEU A 218 -1.51 17.54 -2.53
CA LEU A 218 -2.58 17.74 -1.55
C LEU A 218 -2.31 19.01 -0.72
N PRO A 219 -3.33 19.58 -0.06
CA PRO A 219 -3.14 20.72 0.84
C PRO A 219 -2.14 20.39 1.96
N ASP A 220 -1.48 21.40 2.49
CA ASP A 220 -0.52 21.26 3.59
C ASP A 220 -1.10 20.47 4.78
N GLY A 221 -0.35 19.46 5.22
CA GLY A 221 -0.73 18.59 6.33
C GLY A 221 -1.74 17.48 5.96
N GLU A 222 -2.12 17.36 4.70
CA GLU A 222 -2.98 16.28 4.21
C GLU A 222 -2.18 15.23 3.43
N ASP A 223 -2.49 13.97 3.72
CA ASP A 223 -2.15 12.82 2.89
C ASP A 223 -3.42 12.28 2.21
N PRO A 224 -3.32 11.36 1.22
CA PRO A 224 -4.50 10.82 0.56
C PRO A 224 -5.49 10.14 1.52
N ASP A 225 -5.02 9.48 2.58
CA ASP A 225 -5.88 8.87 3.61
C ASP A 225 -6.70 9.93 4.35
N SER A 226 -6.06 10.97 4.89
CA SER A 226 -6.75 12.03 5.63
C SER A 226 -7.71 12.83 4.75
N PHE A 227 -7.29 13.14 3.52
CA PHE A 227 -8.12 13.86 2.56
C PHE A 227 -9.35 13.06 2.15
N ALA A 228 -9.20 11.76 1.83
CA ALA A 228 -10.31 10.88 1.46
C ALA A 228 -11.32 10.68 2.61
N ARG A 229 -10.88 10.76 3.86
CA ARG A 229 -11.78 10.67 5.03
C ARG A 229 -12.60 11.93 5.27
N LYS A 230 -12.14 13.08 4.81
CA LYS A 230 -12.80 14.39 4.99
C LYS A 230 -13.72 14.77 3.84
N HIS A 231 -13.58 14.13 2.67
CA HIS A 231 -14.28 14.49 1.45
C HIS A 231 -15.00 13.27 0.85
N ASN A 232 -16.11 13.53 0.16
CA ASN A 232 -16.76 12.48 -0.63
C ASN A 232 -16.08 12.32 -2.01
N ALA A 233 -16.49 11.29 -2.77
CA ALA A 233 -15.93 11.00 -4.09
C ALA A 233 -15.98 12.19 -5.04
N THR A 234 -17.11 12.89 -5.09
CA THR A 234 -17.31 14.04 -5.99
C THR A 234 -16.38 15.19 -5.63
N GLU A 235 -16.28 15.51 -4.35
CA GLU A 235 -15.38 16.57 -3.86
C GLU A 235 -13.91 16.24 -4.13
N PHE A 236 -13.50 14.99 -3.91
CA PHE A 236 -12.13 14.56 -4.19
C PHE A 236 -11.82 14.59 -5.68
N GLN A 237 -12.73 14.09 -6.53
CA GLN A 237 -12.60 14.14 -7.98
C GLN A 237 -12.53 15.57 -8.50
N GLN A 238 -13.35 16.48 -7.95
CA GLN A 238 -13.30 17.88 -8.29
C GLN A 238 -11.96 18.52 -7.90
N TYR A 239 -11.47 18.22 -6.69
CA TYR A 239 -10.15 18.69 -6.26
C TYR A 239 -9.04 18.23 -7.21
N ILE A 240 -9.06 16.96 -7.63
CA ILE A 240 -8.11 16.43 -8.59
C ILE A 240 -8.19 17.22 -9.92
N ALA A 241 -9.39 17.36 -10.46
CA ALA A 241 -9.61 18.06 -11.74
C ALA A 241 -9.10 19.52 -11.72
N ASP A 242 -9.27 20.20 -10.59
CA ASP A 242 -8.90 21.60 -10.43
C ASP A 242 -7.41 21.81 -10.15
N HIS A 243 -6.71 20.82 -9.61
CA HIS A 243 -5.34 20.97 -9.09
C HIS A 243 -4.30 20.03 -9.74
N GLU A 244 -4.74 19.03 -10.53
CA GLU A 244 -3.76 18.19 -11.23
C GLU A 244 -3.05 18.98 -12.33
N GLU A 245 -1.74 18.84 -12.39
CA GLU A 245 -0.91 19.49 -13.39
C GLU A 245 -0.16 18.49 -14.26
N ASN A 246 0.00 18.80 -15.55
CA ASN A 246 0.96 18.07 -16.37
C ASN A 246 2.37 18.21 -15.76
N PHE A 247 3.09 17.10 -15.72
CA PHE A 247 4.41 17.05 -15.08
C PHE A 247 5.41 18.05 -15.62
N ILE A 248 5.45 18.26 -16.93
CA ILE A 248 6.41 19.20 -17.56
C ILE A 248 6.17 20.61 -17.01
N ARG A 249 4.91 21.02 -16.93
CA ARG A 249 4.52 22.31 -16.35
C ARG A 249 4.88 22.42 -14.87
N PHE A 250 4.59 21.37 -14.10
CA PHE A 250 4.92 21.29 -12.69
C PHE A 250 6.44 21.45 -12.44
N LYS A 251 7.27 20.68 -13.17
CA LYS A 251 8.73 20.77 -13.07
C LYS A 251 9.26 22.14 -13.49
N THR A 252 8.71 22.72 -14.53
CA THR A 252 9.10 24.05 -14.99
C THR A 252 8.82 25.10 -13.91
N ASN A 253 7.64 25.06 -13.29
CA ASN A 253 7.27 25.98 -12.22
C ASN A 253 8.21 25.85 -11.01
N LEU A 254 8.53 24.62 -10.60
CA LEU A 254 9.48 24.36 -9.49
C LEU A 254 10.86 24.97 -9.78
N LEU A 255 11.41 24.74 -10.97
CA LEU A 255 12.72 25.28 -11.35
C LEU A 255 12.73 26.82 -11.44
N MET A 256 11.63 27.41 -11.87
CA MET A 256 11.48 28.87 -11.92
C MET A 256 11.39 29.48 -10.52
N ASP A 257 10.75 28.80 -9.58
CA ASP A 257 10.63 29.27 -8.19
C ASP A 257 11.95 29.08 -7.41
N GLU A 258 12.69 28.02 -7.66
CA GLU A 258 14.06 27.86 -7.15
C GLU A 258 14.98 28.97 -7.65
N ALA A 259 14.95 29.28 -8.96
CA ALA A 259 15.76 30.33 -9.56
C ALA A 259 15.40 31.76 -9.12
N LYS A 260 14.24 32.00 -8.54
CA LYS A 260 13.86 33.30 -7.97
C LYS A 260 14.32 33.48 -6.51
N ASN A 261 14.64 32.38 -5.84
CA ASN A 261 15.05 32.36 -4.44
C ASN A 261 16.58 32.31 -4.25
N ASP A 262 17.34 32.16 -5.36
CA ASP A 262 18.79 32.36 -5.45
C ASP A 262 19.14 33.78 -5.93
#